data_893e81ac7539dca0a31a4547a9229608
#
_entry.id   893e81ac7539dca0a31a4547a9229608
#
_cell.length_a   1.000
_cell.length_b   1.000
_cell.length_c   1.000
_cell.angle_alpha   90.00
_cell.angle_beta   90.00
_cell.angle_gamma   90.00
#
_symmetry.space_group_name_H-M   'P 1'
#
loop_
_entity.id
_entity.type
_entity.pdbx_description
1 polymer ?
#
loop_
_entity_poly.entity_id
_entity_poly.type
_entity_poly.pdbx_seq_one_letter_code
_entity_poly.pdbx_strand_id
1 'polypeptide(L)'
;YEAKVQAQTAGSLIIFCGFAANAINVAVALKVGFSPFVVRGEIPRINPKAKQSALLIGPLLLALAGAVVGLWPDLIGKNLIRAAVEDITVTPTTVKLKLWHGFNMVLLLSGLTVAAGVALYVWRSRVRGIVAGALDRMPTRAAKTFDAGLSRVISGAGGATRFFQHGNLRGYFAVLLLVVAGLVFHAAWAGGLALPHLQIAEFRFAPFVMLLLMATSTVLAVRARARITALLALGGVGYGVALLYALYGAPDLALTQVLVETLTLVFFAFILTKLPPMRSRSSTRRRVFDGLIAGAVGLAVTVALLAARAEPAGARVSDTMAAESYIAAKGKNVVNVILVDFRALDTLGEITVLAIAAIGVAALLYQGGGARASERGPVSATATAIYRASTRWLAPLLYFLSILLLLRGHNEPGGGFIGGLVAASAAILRQLGRADIGDGAKSPVLPVSVGLSIALASAFPAWFTGQPWMQGVWLSWEPWLPIVGTLKLGTPFLFDIGVYAVVFGVARWILDLLLRNEHGTAAVARDPD
;
A
#
# COMPACT_ATOMS: atom_id res chain seq x y z
N TYR A 1 -10.49 15.16 -33.81
CA TYR A 1 -10.01 15.43 -35.20
C TYR A 1 -9.11 14.30 -35.70
N GLU A 2 -8.10 13.89 -34.91
CA GLU A 2 -7.21 12.77 -35.28
C GLU A 2 -7.97 11.44 -35.41
N ALA A 3 -8.97 11.18 -34.58
CA ALA A 3 -9.84 10.01 -34.67
C ALA A 3 -10.63 10.01 -36.01
N LYS A 4 -10.92 11.17 -36.60
CA LYS A 4 -11.56 11.27 -37.90
C LYS A 4 -10.66 10.83 -39.06
N VAL A 5 -9.36 11.12 -38.94
CA VAL A 5 -8.37 10.74 -39.97
C VAL A 5 -8.15 9.23 -39.97
N GLN A 6 -8.21 8.59 -38.80
CA GLN A 6 -7.98 7.16 -38.68
C GLN A 6 -9.22 6.28 -38.91
N ALA A 7 -10.44 6.80 -38.66
CA ALA A 7 -11.68 6.03 -38.71
C ALA A 7 -12.72 6.76 -39.61
N GLN A 8 -12.56 6.71 -40.92
CA GLN A 8 -13.29 7.45 -41.94
C GLN A 8 -14.79 7.73 -41.65
N THR A 9 -15.59 6.75 -41.30
CA THR A 9 -17.03 6.93 -41.06
C THR A 9 -17.40 7.12 -39.57
N ALA A 10 -16.74 6.44 -38.65
CA ALA A 10 -17.00 6.55 -37.21
C ALA A 10 -16.37 7.81 -36.60
N GLY A 11 -15.31 8.34 -37.17
CA GLY A 11 -14.56 9.47 -36.61
C GLY A 11 -15.37 10.76 -36.46
N SER A 12 -16.28 11.06 -37.40
CA SER A 12 -17.14 12.23 -37.29
C SER A 12 -18.15 12.15 -36.15
N LEU A 13 -18.70 10.95 -35.92
CA LEU A 13 -19.62 10.70 -34.82
C LEU A 13 -18.89 10.79 -33.47
N ILE A 14 -17.69 10.23 -33.37
CA ILE A 14 -16.84 10.29 -32.17
C ILE A 14 -16.51 11.74 -31.81
N ILE A 15 -16.12 12.56 -32.83
CA ILE A 15 -15.82 13.99 -32.60
C ILE A 15 -17.07 14.74 -32.12
N PHE A 16 -18.24 14.50 -32.74
CA PHE A 16 -19.48 15.15 -32.37
C PHE A 16 -19.90 14.76 -30.93
N CYS A 17 -19.88 13.48 -30.62
CA CYS A 17 -20.20 13.00 -29.25
C CYS A 17 -19.22 13.55 -28.21
N GLY A 18 -17.92 13.58 -28.54
CA GLY A 18 -16.90 14.15 -27.68
C GLY A 18 -17.09 15.65 -27.45
N PHE A 19 -17.43 16.41 -28.53
CA PHE A 19 -17.74 17.83 -28.43
C PHE A 19 -18.98 18.08 -27.54
N ALA A 20 -20.06 17.36 -27.79
CA ALA A 20 -21.29 17.49 -27.01
C ALA A 20 -21.09 17.13 -25.53
N ALA A 21 -20.41 16.03 -25.24
CA ALA A 21 -20.08 15.61 -23.88
C ALA A 21 -19.23 16.66 -23.14
N ASN A 22 -18.20 17.18 -23.80
CA ASN A 22 -17.34 18.20 -23.19
C ASN A 22 -18.07 19.54 -22.99
N ALA A 23 -18.96 19.96 -23.88
CA ALA A 23 -19.77 21.16 -23.71
C ALA A 23 -20.72 21.00 -22.49
N ILE A 24 -21.32 19.82 -22.31
CA ILE A 24 -22.14 19.54 -21.12
C ILE A 24 -21.26 19.56 -19.86
N ASN A 25 -20.06 18.98 -19.88
CA ASN A 25 -19.14 19.01 -18.76
C ASN A 25 -18.75 20.44 -18.35
N VAL A 26 -18.51 21.34 -19.30
CA VAL A 26 -18.27 22.77 -19.03
C VAL A 26 -19.48 23.40 -18.35
N ALA A 27 -20.70 23.13 -18.85
CA ALA A 27 -21.93 23.65 -18.24
C ALA A 27 -22.14 23.14 -16.81
N VAL A 28 -21.81 21.85 -16.55
CA VAL A 28 -21.86 21.25 -15.20
C VAL A 28 -20.79 21.86 -14.29
N ALA A 29 -19.57 22.03 -14.79
CA ALA A 29 -18.47 22.65 -14.03
C ALA A 29 -18.83 24.10 -13.61
N LEU A 30 -19.42 24.89 -14.51
CA LEU A 30 -19.93 26.23 -14.21
C LEU A 30 -21.06 26.18 -13.16
N LYS A 31 -21.95 25.21 -13.26
CA LYS A 31 -23.03 25.05 -12.28
C LYS A 31 -22.52 24.68 -10.89
N VAL A 32 -21.55 23.76 -10.81
CA VAL A 32 -21.01 23.27 -9.52
C VAL A 32 -20.00 24.26 -8.95
N GLY A 33 -19.11 24.80 -9.77
CA GLY A 33 -18.03 25.68 -9.33
C GLY A 33 -18.45 27.13 -9.16
N PHE A 34 -19.36 27.65 -10.01
CA PHE A 34 -19.72 29.06 -10.01
C PHE A 34 -21.06 29.37 -9.30
N SER A 35 -22.08 28.52 -9.50
CA SER A 35 -23.40 28.74 -8.90
C SER A 35 -23.40 28.92 -7.38
N PRO A 36 -22.68 28.15 -6.58
CA PRO A 36 -22.69 28.30 -5.11
C PRO A 36 -22.19 29.66 -4.62
N PHE A 37 -21.35 30.32 -5.42
CA PHE A 37 -20.73 31.60 -5.05
C PHE A 37 -21.52 32.82 -5.57
N VAL A 38 -22.36 32.64 -6.59
CA VAL A 38 -23.05 33.75 -7.29
C VAL A 38 -24.55 33.72 -7.02
N VAL A 39 -25.16 32.57 -6.83
CA VAL A 39 -26.58 32.44 -6.55
C VAL A 39 -26.81 32.62 -5.05
N ARG A 40 -27.45 33.74 -4.65
CA ARG A 40 -27.88 34.01 -3.28
C ARG A 40 -28.98 33.01 -2.89
N GLY A 41 -28.64 32.00 -2.10
CA GLY A 41 -29.56 31.11 -1.40
C GLY A 41 -29.29 31.17 0.10
N GLU A 42 -30.21 30.67 0.92
CA GLU A 42 -29.98 30.52 2.36
C GLU A 42 -28.78 29.57 2.56
N ILE A 43 -27.68 30.13 3.06
CA ILE A 43 -26.48 29.35 3.41
C ILE A 43 -26.79 28.65 4.72
N PRO A 44 -26.76 27.30 4.78
CA PRO A 44 -26.85 26.58 6.05
C PRO A 44 -25.77 27.11 6.99
N ARG A 45 -26.14 27.57 8.20
CA ARG A 45 -25.17 28.04 9.19
C ARG A 45 -24.27 26.91 9.59
N ILE A 46 -23.09 26.81 8.95
CA ILE A 46 -22.03 25.90 9.34
C ILE A 46 -21.44 26.40 10.65
N ASN A 47 -21.42 25.54 11.66
CA ASN A 47 -20.87 25.85 12.97
C ASN A 47 -19.37 26.19 12.84
N PRO A 48 -18.92 27.43 13.11
CA PRO A 48 -17.55 27.87 12.81
C PRO A 48 -16.49 27.34 13.79
N LYS A 49 -16.84 26.41 14.69
CA LYS A 49 -15.91 25.90 15.72
C LYS A 49 -14.88 24.90 15.22
N ALA A 50 -15.02 24.36 14.02
CA ALA A 50 -13.97 23.52 13.46
C ALA A 50 -12.93 24.40 12.75
N LYS A 51 -11.77 24.57 13.34
CA LYS A 51 -10.58 25.14 12.64
C LYS A 51 -10.15 24.17 11.53
N GLN A 52 -10.76 24.32 10.36
CA GLN A 52 -10.49 23.46 9.19
C GLN A 52 -9.31 23.96 8.35
N SER A 53 -8.57 24.96 8.81
CA SER A 53 -7.44 25.54 8.07
C SER A 53 -6.38 24.50 7.68
N ALA A 54 -6.12 23.52 8.53
CA ALA A 54 -5.17 22.45 8.23
C ALA A 54 -5.65 21.54 7.08
N LEU A 55 -6.97 21.35 6.91
CA LEU A 55 -7.54 20.56 5.81
C LEU A 55 -7.41 21.25 4.44
N LEU A 56 -7.25 22.57 4.42
CA LEU A 56 -7.10 23.34 3.18
C LEU A 56 -5.66 23.34 2.65
N ILE A 57 -4.67 23.06 3.49
CA ILE A 57 -3.25 23.11 3.10
C ILE A 57 -2.96 22.11 1.98
N GLY A 58 -3.40 20.86 2.11
CA GLY A 58 -3.18 19.82 1.10
C GLY A 58 -3.77 20.18 -0.28
N PRO A 59 -5.08 20.49 -0.39
CA PRO A 59 -5.69 20.94 -1.63
C PRO A 59 -5.04 22.19 -2.23
N LEU A 60 -4.65 23.17 -1.39
CA LEU A 60 -3.97 24.38 -1.85
C LEU A 60 -2.60 24.10 -2.43
N LEU A 61 -1.80 23.24 -1.76
CA LEU A 61 -0.50 22.84 -2.27
C LEU A 61 -0.61 22.09 -3.59
N LEU A 62 -1.58 21.17 -3.71
CA LEU A 62 -1.84 20.45 -4.95
C LEU A 62 -2.31 21.37 -6.07
N ALA A 63 -3.18 22.34 -5.77
CA ALA A 63 -3.64 23.33 -6.73
C ALA A 63 -2.48 24.22 -7.21
N LEU A 64 -1.62 24.67 -6.29
CA LEU A 64 -0.43 25.45 -6.61
C LEU A 64 0.57 24.64 -7.45
N ALA A 65 0.85 23.40 -7.07
CA ALA A 65 1.70 22.51 -7.83
C ALA A 65 1.13 22.27 -9.26
N GLY A 66 -0.18 22.03 -9.36
CA GLY A 66 -0.86 21.90 -10.64
C GLY A 66 -0.77 23.17 -11.51
N ALA A 67 -0.90 24.34 -10.90
CA ALA A 67 -0.73 25.62 -11.60
C ALA A 67 0.72 25.83 -12.08
N VAL A 68 1.71 25.52 -11.24
CA VAL A 68 3.13 25.61 -11.61
C VAL A 68 3.45 24.69 -12.78
N VAL A 69 3.03 23.43 -12.71
CA VAL A 69 3.24 22.45 -13.79
C VAL A 69 2.49 22.84 -15.06
N GLY A 70 1.29 23.39 -14.94
CA GLY A 70 0.50 23.85 -16.06
C GLY A 70 1.12 25.06 -16.77
N LEU A 71 1.71 26.00 -16.03
CA LEU A 71 2.35 27.19 -16.59
C LEU A 71 3.75 26.90 -17.15
N TRP A 72 4.50 25.98 -16.55
CA TRP A 72 5.84 25.56 -16.95
C TRP A 72 5.91 24.04 -17.22
N PRO A 73 5.24 23.55 -18.29
CA PRO A 73 5.19 22.11 -18.57
C PRO A 73 6.57 21.50 -18.88
N ASP A 74 7.53 22.29 -19.34
CA ASP A 74 8.90 21.85 -19.59
C ASP A 74 9.64 21.42 -18.33
N LEU A 75 9.19 21.86 -17.16
CA LEU A 75 9.79 21.49 -15.87
C LEU A 75 9.69 19.96 -15.61
N ILE A 76 8.55 19.37 -15.97
CA ILE A 76 8.31 17.92 -15.88
C ILE A 76 8.66 17.23 -17.19
N GLY A 77 8.44 17.92 -18.33
CA GLY A 77 8.63 17.37 -19.66
C GLY A 77 10.04 16.87 -19.93
N LYS A 78 11.05 17.64 -19.51
CA LYS A 78 12.46 17.31 -19.77
C LYS A 78 13.00 16.21 -18.84
N ASN A 79 12.62 16.23 -17.58
CA ASN A 79 13.26 15.40 -16.56
C ASN A 79 12.48 14.10 -16.27
N LEU A 80 11.15 14.14 -16.31
CA LEU A 80 10.33 12.98 -15.96
C LEU A 80 9.72 12.32 -17.20
N ILE A 81 9.04 13.10 -18.05
CA ILE A 81 8.29 12.55 -19.18
C ILE A 81 9.23 12.05 -20.28
N ARG A 82 10.31 12.79 -20.54
CA ARG A 82 11.31 12.39 -21.52
C ARG A 82 11.96 11.06 -21.15
N ALA A 83 12.42 10.92 -19.91
CA ALA A 83 13.05 9.68 -19.44
C ALA A 83 12.08 8.49 -19.57
N ALA A 84 10.82 8.65 -19.14
CA ALA A 84 9.81 7.61 -19.27
C ALA A 84 9.50 7.25 -20.73
N VAL A 85 9.45 8.24 -21.63
CA VAL A 85 9.21 7.99 -23.05
C VAL A 85 10.41 7.30 -23.70
N GLU A 86 11.63 7.72 -23.38
CA GLU A 86 12.87 7.09 -23.90
C GLU A 86 12.97 5.63 -23.45
N ASP A 87 12.61 5.33 -22.20
CA ASP A 87 12.58 3.95 -21.67
C ASP A 87 11.54 3.07 -22.38
N ILE A 88 10.36 3.61 -22.67
CA ILE A 88 9.28 2.87 -23.35
C ILE A 88 9.57 2.68 -24.85
N THR A 89 10.09 3.71 -25.51
CA THR A 89 10.30 3.69 -26.97
C THR A 89 11.67 3.16 -27.38
N VAL A 90 12.58 3.01 -26.43
CA VAL A 90 14.00 2.59 -26.66
C VAL A 90 14.71 3.48 -27.69
N THR A 91 14.19 4.67 -27.94
CA THR A 91 14.74 5.63 -28.91
C THR A 91 14.84 7.01 -28.27
N PRO A 92 15.95 7.74 -28.51
CA PRO A 92 16.07 9.11 -28.02
C PRO A 92 14.97 9.98 -28.63
N THR A 93 14.04 10.43 -27.84
CA THR A 93 12.89 11.24 -28.29
C THR A 93 12.93 12.63 -27.66
N THR A 94 12.74 13.65 -28.47
CA THR A 94 12.60 15.02 -27.96
C THR A 94 11.14 15.29 -27.61
N VAL A 95 10.81 15.22 -26.32
CA VAL A 95 9.48 15.61 -25.84
C VAL A 95 9.46 17.13 -25.63
N LYS A 96 8.68 17.83 -26.45
CA LYS A 96 8.47 19.28 -26.32
C LYS A 96 7.04 19.53 -25.85
N LEU A 97 6.85 19.83 -24.57
CA LEU A 97 5.57 20.24 -24.03
C LEU A 97 5.49 21.77 -24.09
N LYS A 98 4.56 22.29 -24.84
CA LYS A 98 4.30 23.74 -24.97
C LYS A 98 2.87 24.03 -24.53
N LEU A 99 2.69 25.06 -23.75
CA LEU A 99 1.35 25.55 -23.36
C LEU A 99 0.58 26.07 -24.56
N TRP A 100 1.29 26.65 -25.52
CA TRP A 100 0.71 27.26 -26.71
C TRP A 100 1.29 26.66 -28.00
N HIS A 101 0.42 26.09 -28.83
CA HIS A 101 0.78 25.47 -30.12
C HIS A 101 0.31 26.29 -31.31
N GLY A 102 0.02 27.57 -31.11
CA GLY A 102 -0.53 28.44 -32.15
C GLY A 102 -2.02 28.20 -32.38
N PHE A 103 -2.56 28.95 -33.35
CA PHE A 103 -3.96 28.80 -33.79
C PHE A 103 -4.08 27.54 -34.65
N ASN A 104 -4.68 26.49 -34.12
CA ASN A 104 -4.92 25.24 -34.82
C ASN A 104 -6.38 24.80 -34.66
N MET A 105 -6.80 23.80 -35.44
CA MET A 105 -8.18 23.29 -35.43
C MET A 105 -8.60 22.74 -34.05
N VAL A 106 -7.65 22.21 -33.28
CA VAL A 106 -7.91 21.69 -31.93
C VAL A 106 -8.24 22.83 -30.98
N LEU A 107 -7.52 23.96 -31.06
CA LEU A 107 -7.80 25.13 -30.24
C LEU A 107 -9.17 25.73 -30.57
N LEU A 108 -9.51 25.81 -31.86
CA LEU A 108 -10.83 26.29 -32.33
C LEU A 108 -11.94 25.40 -31.77
N LEU A 109 -11.80 24.08 -31.88
CA LEU A 109 -12.77 23.13 -31.31
C LEU A 109 -12.88 23.27 -29.78
N SER A 110 -11.77 23.46 -29.09
CA SER A 110 -11.77 23.70 -27.63
C SER A 110 -12.48 25.01 -27.27
N GLY A 111 -12.20 26.07 -27.98
CA GLY A 111 -12.90 27.36 -27.82
C GLY A 111 -14.40 27.25 -28.07
N LEU A 112 -14.80 26.57 -29.13
CA LEU A 112 -16.22 26.31 -29.44
C LEU A 112 -16.88 25.45 -28.36
N THR A 113 -16.18 24.45 -27.81
CA THR A 113 -16.67 23.60 -26.74
C THR A 113 -16.94 24.42 -25.46
N VAL A 114 -16.03 25.29 -25.09
CA VAL A 114 -16.20 26.19 -23.94
C VAL A 114 -17.35 27.17 -24.20
N ALA A 115 -17.39 27.79 -25.35
CA ALA A 115 -18.48 28.71 -25.72
C ALA A 115 -19.85 28.03 -25.71
N ALA A 116 -19.96 26.83 -26.28
CA ALA A 116 -21.17 26.02 -26.22
C ALA A 116 -21.57 25.65 -24.80
N GLY A 117 -20.61 25.27 -23.95
CA GLY A 117 -20.86 24.96 -22.53
C GLY A 117 -21.31 26.18 -21.72
N VAL A 118 -20.73 27.35 -21.95
CA VAL A 118 -21.18 28.62 -21.35
C VAL A 118 -22.60 28.96 -21.83
N ALA A 119 -22.88 28.82 -23.12
CA ALA A 119 -24.21 29.04 -23.68
C ALA A 119 -25.25 28.08 -23.04
N LEU A 120 -24.95 26.81 -22.92
CA LEU A 120 -25.80 25.84 -22.23
C LEU A 120 -26.03 26.20 -20.76
N TYR A 121 -25.03 26.72 -20.07
CA TYR A 121 -25.17 27.20 -18.68
C TYR A 121 -26.05 28.43 -18.58
N VAL A 122 -25.86 29.42 -19.44
CA VAL A 122 -26.66 30.66 -19.45
C VAL A 122 -28.13 30.35 -19.78
N TRP A 123 -28.36 29.53 -20.79
CA TRP A 123 -29.73 29.19 -21.22
C TRP A 123 -30.29 27.92 -20.56
N ARG A 124 -29.68 27.47 -19.45
CA ARG A 124 -30.07 26.24 -18.76
C ARG A 124 -31.55 26.10 -18.41
N SER A 125 -32.24 27.22 -18.14
CA SER A 125 -33.69 27.23 -17.85
C SER A 125 -34.50 26.90 -19.10
N ARG A 126 -34.14 27.48 -20.26
CA ARG A 126 -34.82 27.21 -21.54
C ARG A 126 -34.54 25.79 -22.02
N VAL A 127 -33.27 25.35 -21.94
CA VAL A 127 -32.87 23.96 -22.30
C VAL A 127 -33.64 22.97 -21.44
N ARG A 128 -33.73 23.20 -20.13
CA ARG A 128 -34.50 22.34 -19.23
C ARG A 128 -36.00 22.32 -19.60
N GLY A 129 -36.59 23.46 -19.94
CA GLY A 129 -37.99 23.53 -20.39
C GLY A 129 -38.23 22.73 -21.68
N ILE A 130 -37.32 22.87 -22.67
CA ILE A 130 -37.41 22.11 -23.93
C ILE A 130 -37.27 20.61 -23.69
N VAL A 131 -36.28 20.21 -22.90
CA VAL A 131 -36.05 18.79 -22.59
C VAL A 131 -37.20 18.21 -21.77
N ALA A 132 -37.71 18.95 -20.76
CA ALA A 132 -38.89 18.53 -20.00
C ALA A 132 -40.11 18.40 -20.90
N GLY A 133 -40.40 19.39 -21.75
CA GLY A 133 -41.51 19.31 -22.69
C GLY A 133 -41.37 18.21 -23.75
N ALA A 134 -40.16 17.86 -24.14
CA ALA A 134 -39.91 16.70 -25.00
C ALA A 134 -40.11 15.37 -24.26
N LEU A 135 -39.68 15.30 -23.00
CA LEU A 135 -39.91 14.13 -22.13
C LEU A 135 -41.40 13.92 -21.79
N ASP A 136 -42.14 15.00 -21.56
CA ASP A 136 -43.59 14.95 -21.29
C ASP A 136 -44.39 14.46 -22.51
N ARG A 137 -43.88 14.68 -23.71
CA ARG A 137 -44.47 14.16 -24.97
C ARG A 137 -44.15 12.70 -25.26
N MET A 138 -43.18 12.12 -24.54
CA MET A 138 -42.89 10.71 -24.67
C MET A 138 -44.03 9.87 -24.08
N PRO A 139 -44.48 8.84 -24.79
CA PRO A 139 -45.56 7.98 -24.28
C PRO A 139 -45.17 7.41 -22.92
N THR A 140 -46.10 7.46 -21.96
CA THR A 140 -45.91 6.98 -20.57
C THR A 140 -45.36 5.55 -20.47
N ARG A 141 -45.47 4.79 -21.56
CA ARG A 141 -44.87 3.44 -21.70
C ARG A 141 -43.33 3.49 -21.68
N ALA A 142 -42.73 4.51 -22.29
CA ALA A 142 -41.26 4.63 -22.31
C ALA A 142 -40.69 4.86 -20.90
N ALA A 143 -41.33 5.72 -20.10
CA ALA A 143 -40.93 5.93 -18.69
C ALA A 143 -41.12 4.65 -17.87
N LYS A 144 -42.28 3.98 -17.99
CA LYS A 144 -42.54 2.71 -17.30
C LYS A 144 -41.56 1.60 -17.73
N THR A 145 -41.21 1.55 -19.01
CA THR A 145 -40.23 0.57 -19.53
C THR A 145 -38.84 0.88 -19.00
N PHE A 146 -38.45 2.15 -18.91
CA PHE A 146 -37.20 2.60 -18.31
C PHE A 146 -37.14 2.22 -16.80
N ASP A 147 -38.18 2.57 -16.05
CA ASP A 147 -38.27 2.23 -14.61
C ASP A 147 -38.24 0.73 -14.38
N ALA A 148 -38.93 -0.04 -15.20
CA ALA A 148 -38.91 -1.49 -15.14
C ALA A 148 -37.53 -2.07 -15.54
N GLY A 149 -36.88 -1.47 -16.54
CA GLY A 149 -35.50 -1.79 -16.94
C GLY A 149 -34.51 -1.50 -15.81
N LEU A 150 -34.59 -0.30 -15.25
CA LEU A 150 -33.75 0.12 -14.12
C LEU A 150 -33.95 -0.78 -12.89
N SER A 151 -35.20 -1.10 -12.55
CA SER A 151 -35.53 -2.01 -11.46
C SER A 151 -34.96 -3.42 -11.69
N ARG A 152 -34.98 -3.92 -12.93
CA ARG A 152 -34.37 -5.22 -13.30
C ARG A 152 -32.86 -5.17 -13.18
N VAL A 153 -32.22 -4.08 -13.61
CA VAL A 153 -30.77 -3.88 -13.46
C VAL A 153 -30.38 -3.84 -11.97
N ILE A 154 -31.11 -3.06 -11.17
CA ILE A 154 -30.87 -2.96 -9.72
C ILE A 154 -31.10 -4.30 -9.02
N SER A 155 -32.18 -5.00 -9.34
CA SER A 155 -32.47 -6.32 -8.75
C SER A 155 -31.47 -7.37 -9.22
N GLY A 156 -31.07 -7.34 -10.49
CA GLY A 156 -30.02 -8.19 -11.05
C GLY A 156 -28.66 -7.92 -10.41
N ALA A 157 -28.29 -6.65 -10.26
CA ALA A 157 -27.08 -6.24 -9.56
C ALA A 157 -27.12 -6.69 -8.09
N GLY A 158 -28.27 -6.53 -7.42
CA GLY A 158 -28.46 -7.03 -6.06
C GLY A 158 -28.38 -8.55 -5.95
N GLY A 159 -28.85 -9.27 -6.97
CA GLY A 159 -28.70 -10.73 -7.10
C GLY A 159 -27.24 -11.13 -7.29
N ALA A 160 -26.54 -10.50 -8.22
CA ALA A 160 -25.12 -10.70 -8.46
C ALA A 160 -24.29 -10.39 -7.21
N THR A 161 -24.57 -9.26 -6.55
CA THR A 161 -23.89 -8.89 -5.29
C THR A 161 -24.08 -9.96 -4.22
N ARG A 162 -25.31 -10.46 -4.01
CA ARG A 162 -25.57 -11.53 -3.05
C ARG A 162 -24.88 -12.85 -3.42
N PHE A 163 -24.74 -13.13 -4.71
CA PHE A 163 -24.03 -14.33 -5.17
C PHE A 163 -22.52 -14.21 -4.91
N PHE A 164 -21.92 -13.07 -5.25
CA PHE A 164 -20.49 -12.85 -5.05
C PHE A 164 -20.13 -12.46 -3.62
N GLN A 165 -21.00 -11.73 -2.92
CA GLN A 165 -20.77 -11.21 -1.55
C GLN A 165 -21.69 -11.90 -0.53
N HIS A 166 -21.67 -13.22 -0.51
CA HIS A 166 -22.48 -14.02 0.41
C HIS A 166 -21.97 -14.05 1.86
N GLY A 167 -20.89 -13.29 2.19
CA GLY A 167 -20.34 -13.16 3.54
C GLY A 167 -19.53 -14.37 4.04
N ASN A 168 -19.37 -15.43 3.25
CA ASN A 168 -18.58 -16.59 3.63
C ASN A 168 -17.11 -16.42 3.22
N LEU A 169 -16.30 -15.91 4.13
CA LEU A 169 -14.88 -15.65 3.91
C LEU A 169 -14.12 -16.87 3.37
N ARG A 170 -14.44 -18.07 3.87
CA ARG A 170 -13.81 -19.31 3.40
C ARG A 170 -14.09 -19.58 1.92
N GLY A 171 -15.33 -19.31 1.46
CA GLY A 171 -15.70 -19.44 0.05
C GLY A 171 -14.90 -18.47 -0.82
N TYR A 172 -14.72 -17.24 -0.36
CA TYR A 172 -13.90 -16.24 -1.08
C TYR A 172 -12.45 -16.67 -1.21
N PHE A 173 -11.84 -17.16 -0.13
CA PHE A 173 -10.47 -17.69 -0.18
C PHE A 173 -10.37 -18.91 -1.10
N ALA A 174 -11.34 -19.81 -1.07
CA ALA A 174 -11.34 -20.98 -1.94
C ALA A 174 -11.37 -20.58 -3.42
N VAL A 175 -12.24 -19.63 -3.81
CA VAL A 175 -12.33 -19.11 -5.18
C VAL A 175 -11.04 -18.40 -5.56
N LEU A 176 -10.53 -17.51 -4.71
CA LEU A 176 -9.27 -16.78 -4.97
C LEU A 176 -8.11 -17.75 -5.23
N LEU A 177 -7.94 -18.73 -4.35
CA LEU A 177 -6.86 -19.70 -4.43
C LEU A 177 -7.00 -20.60 -5.69
N LEU A 178 -8.21 -21.01 -6.04
CA LEU A 178 -8.47 -21.79 -7.26
C LEU A 178 -8.20 -20.97 -8.52
N VAL A 179 -8.57 -19.69 -8.55
CA VAL A 179 -8.28 -18.80 -9.68
C VAL A 179 -6.78 -18.61 -9.84
N VAL A 180 -6.06 -18.33 -8.75
CA VAL A 180 -4.60 -18.19 -8.80
C VAL A 180 -3.93 -19.48 -9.29
N ALA A 181 -4.31 -20.63 -8.72
CA ALA A 181 -3.77 -21.92 -9.17
C ALA A 181 -4.10 -22.20 -10.65
N GLY A 182 -5.34 -21.90 -11.07
CA GLY A 182 -5.78 -22.06 -12.45
C GLY A 182 -5.01 -21.19 -13.44
N LEU A 183 -4.74 -19.93 -13.07
CA LEU A 183 -3.93 -19.02 -13.90
C LEU A 183 -2.48 -19.51 -14.03
N VAL A 184 -1.88 -20.00 -12.95
CA VAL A 184 -0.51 -20.56 -12.98
C VAL A 184 -0.46 -21.81 -13.87
N PHE A 185 -1.42 -22.74 -13.72
CA PHE A 185 -1.49 -23.91 -14.57
C PHE A 185 -1.74 -23.56 -16.04
N HIS A 186 -2.62 -22.57 -16.29
CA HIS A 186 -2.88 -22.09 -17.65
C HIS A 186 -1.62 -21.48 -18.28
N ALA A 187 -0.93 -20.62 -17.54
CA ALA A 187 0.34 -20.00 -18.00
C ALA A 187 1.41 -21.07 -18.28
N ALA A 188 1.54 -22.06 -17.39
CA ALA A 188 2.44 -23.17 -17.55
C ALA A 188 2.10 -24.01 -18.79
N TRP A 189 0.82 -24.28 -19.02
CA TRP A 189 0.35 -24.99 -20.21
C TRP A 189 0.59 -24.22 -21.50
N ALA A 190 0.20 -22.94 -21.52
CA ALA A 190 0.33 -22.09 -22.71
C ALA A 190 1.79 -21.76 -23.06
N GLY A 191 2.66 -21.67 -22.06
CA GLY A 191 4.09 -21.40 -22.22
C GLY A 191 4.93 -22.61 -22.59
N GLY A 192 4.32 -23.82 -22.70
CA GLY A 192 5.07 -25.06 -22.95
C GLY A 192 6.01 -25.37 -21.79
N LEU A 193 5.50 -26.04 -20.75
CA LEU A 193 6.21 -26.29 -19.49
C LEU A 193 7.59 -26.93 -19.71
N ALA A 194 8.63 -26.11 -19.76
CA ALA A 194 10.00 -26.61 -19.67
C ALA A 194 10.26 -26.95 -18.20
N LEU A 195 10.33 -28.23 -17.87
CA LEU A 195 10.81 -28.65 -16.55
C LEU A 195 12.33 -28.63 -16.56
N PRO A 196 12.98 -28.02 -15.56
CA PRO A 196 14.42 -28.03 -15.46
C PRO A 196 14.89 -29.48 -15.31
N HIS A 197 16.04 -29.80 -15.86
CA HIS A 197 16.72 -31.05 -15.52
C HIS A 197 16.96 -31.07 -14.01
N LEU A 198 16.17 -31.87 -13.30
CA LEU A 198 16.32 -32.07 -11.86
C LEU A 198 17.66 -32.76 -11.59
N GLN A 199 18.69 -31.95 -11.38
CA GLN A 199 19.92 -32.45 -10.80
C GLN A 199 19.63 -32.73 -9.32
N ILE A 200 19.74 -34.00 -8.91
CA ILE A 200 19.65 -34.35 -7.49
C ILE A 200 20.88 -33.71 -6.85
N ALA A 201 20.64 -32.56 -6.18
CA ALA A 201 21.69 -31.88 -5.45
C ALA A 201 22.23 -32.81 -4.34
N GLU A 202 23.50 -32.66 -4.02
CA GLU A 202 24.09 -33.36 -2.87
C GLU A 202 23.25 -33.10 -1.62
N PHE A 203 22.99 -34.16 -0.86
CA PHE A 203 22.21 -34.07 0.37
C PHE A 203 22.90 -33.13 1.37
N ARG A 204 22.25 -32.05 1.71
CA ARG A 204 22.71 -31.08 2.73
C ARG A 204 21.88 -31.26 3.99
N PHE A 205 22.53 -31.65 5.08
CA PHE A 205 21.88 -31.96 6.34
C PHE A 205 21.15 -30.76 6.93
N ALA A 206 21.76 -29.56 6.95
CA ALA A 206 21.16 -28.38 7.57
C ALA A 206 19.84 -27.93 6.89
N PRO A 207 19.74 -27.71 5.57
CA PRO A 207 18.46 -27.40 4.92
C PRO A 207 17.40 -28.49 5.14
N PHE A 208 17.81 -29.78 5.14
CA PHE A 208 16.88 -30.88 5.39
C PHE A 208 16.23 -30.81 6.79
N VAL A 209 17.04 -30.54 7.82
CA VAL A 209 16.52 -30.35 9.18
C VAL A 209 15.55 -29.18 9.27
N MET A 210 15.84 -28.07 8.58
CA MET A 210 14.94 -26.90 8.53
C MET A 210 13.62 -27.25 7.84
N LEU A 211 13.66 -27.95 6.71
CA LEU A 211 12.46 -28.40 6.00
C LEU A 211 11.61 -29.37 6.88
N LEU A 212 12.26 -30.27 7.60
CA LEU A 212 11.58 -31.19 8.53
C LEU A 212 10.93 -30.41 9.69
N LEU A 213 11.62 -29.41 10.24
CA LEU A 213 11.07 -28.52 11.27
C LEU A 213 9.83 -27.77 10.74
N MET A 214 9.91 -27.19 9.55
CA MET A 214 8.80 -26.48 8.91
C MET A 214 7.63 -27.41 8.62
N ALA A 215 7.87 -28.60 8.11
CA ALA A 215 6.83 -29.60 7.84
C ALA A 215 6.13 -30.04 9.14
N THR A 216 6.90 -30.31 10.19
CA THR A 216 6.34 -30.66 11.52
C THR A 216 5.52 -29.50 12.09
N SER A 217 6.04 -28.28 12.02
CA SER A 217 5.33 -27.07 12.46
C SER A 217 4.02 -26.87 11.68
N THR A 218 4.02 -27.09 10.37
CA THR A 218 2.82 -27.01 9.53
C THR A 218 1.79 -28.06 9.96
N VAL A 219 2.19 -29.30 10.19
CA VAL A 219 1.30 -30.37 10.66
C VAL A 219 0.71 -30.03 12.04
N LEU A 220 1.54 -29.51 12.95
CA LEU A 220 1.10 -29.06 14.27
C LEU A 220 0.10 -27.91 14.17
N ALA A 221 0.34 -26.92 13.31
CA ALA A 221 -0.58 -25.80 13.09
C ALA A 221 -1.96 -26.27 12.60
N VAL A 222 -1.99 -27.20 11.63
CA VAL A 222 -3.25 -27.75 11.10
C VAL A 222 -3.97 -28.61 12.13
N ARG A 223 -3.26 -29.34 12.99
CA ARG A 223 -3.82 -30.23 14.01
C ARG A 223 -4.15 -29.52 15.32
N ALA A 224 -3.69 -28.32 15.54
CA ALA A 224 -3.85 -27.58 16.77
C ALA A 224 -5.33 -27.43 17.17
N ARG A 225 -5.61 -27.65 18.46
CA ARG A 225 -6.95 -27.46 19.05
C ARG A 225 -7.13 -26.05 19.61
N ALA A 226 -6.05 -25.44 20.08
CA ALA A 226 -6.03 -24.08 20.59
C ALA A 226 -5.45 -23.13 19.53
N ARG A 227 -6.01 -21.92 19.42
CA ARG A 227 -5.54 -20.90 18.47
C ARG A 227 -4.10 -20.49 18.73
N ILE A 228 -3.73 -20.32 20.00
CA ILE A 228 -2.36 -19.97 20.39
C ILE A 228 -1.37 -21.06 19.94
N THR A 229 -1.73 -22.33 20.10
CA THR A 229 -0.89 -23.45 19.63
C THR A 229 -0.74 -23.41 18.11
N ALA A 230 -1.83 -23.14 17.37
CA ALA A 230 -1.77 -23.00 15.92
C ALA A 230 -0.88 -21.82 15.49
N LEU A 231 -1.00 -20.68 16.17
CA LEU A 231 -0.21 -19.49 15.93
C LEU A 231 1.30 -19.73 16.18
N LEU A 232 1.64 -20.33 17.33
CA LEU A 232 3.03 -20.64 17.65
C LEU A 232 3.64 -21.66 16.69
N ALA A 233 2.85 -22.67 16.29
CA ALA A 233 3.29 -23.64 15.30
C ALA A 233 3.50 -22.99 13.91
N LEU A 234 2.64 -22.03 13.51
CA LEU A 234 2.81 -21.26 12.30
C LEU A 234 4.09 -20.41 12.36
N GLY A 235 4.36 -19.79 13.52
CA GLY A 235 5.60 -19.08 13.78
C GLY A 235 6.85 -19.95 13.59
N GLY A 236 6.76 -21.24 13.93
CA GLY A 236 7.83 -22.20 13.67
C GLY A 236 8.17 -22.36 12.18
N VAL A 237 7.16 -22.22 11.30
CA VAL A 237 7.40 -22.17 9.83
C VAL A 237 8.14 -20.89 9.45
N GLY A 238 7.69 -19.71 9.94
CA GLY A 238 8.30 -18.42 9.66
C GLY A 238 9.76 -18.34 10.13
N TYR A 239 10.06 -18.83 11.33
CA TYR A 239 11.45 -18.92 11.80
C TYR A 239 12.28 -19.94 11.01
N GLY A 240 11.67 -21.03 10.54
CA GLY A 240 12.34 -21.98 9.64
C GLY A 240 12.76 -21.33 8.32
N VAL A 241 11.90 -20.49 7.73
CA VAL A 241 12.22 -19.68 6.54
C VAL A 241 13.36 -18.72 6.83
N ALA A 242 13.34 -18.02 7.98
CA ALA A 242 14.41 -17.10 8.38
C ALA A 242 15.78 -17.83 8.47
N LEU A 243 15.79 -19.03 9.05
CA LEU A 243 17.00 -19.84 9.11
C LEU A 243 17.50 -20.29 7.74
N LEU A 244 16.58 -20.62 6.81
CA LEU A 244 16.95 -20.89 5.41
C LEU A 244 17.59 -19.66 4.75
N TYR A 245 17.03 -18.48 4.93
CA TYR A 245 17.64 -17.24 4.43
C TYR A 245 19.06 -17.05 4.97
N ALA A 246 19.25 -17.26 6.28
CA ALA A 246 20.58 -17.17 6.89
C ALA A 246 21.57 -18.20 6.30
N LEU A 247 21.12 -19.45 6.11
CA LEU A 247 21.94 -20.52 5.52
C LEU A 247 22.35 -20.24 4.08
N TYR A 248 21.50 -19.54 3.32
CA TYR A 248 21.78 -19.20 1.92
C TYR A 248 22.39 -17.81 1.74
N GLY A 249 22.89 -17.19 2.82
CA GLY A 249 23.63 -15.93 2.76
C GLY A 249 22.77 -14.70 2.50
N ALA A 250 21.51 -14.73 2.92
CA ALA A 250 20.59 -13.61 2.82
C ALA A 250 20.26 -13.02 4.22
N PRO A 251 21.23 -12.39 4.92
CA PRO A 251 21.07 -11.97 6.31
C PRO A 251 20.02 -10.86 6.51
N ASP A 252 19.86 -9.95 5.55
CA ASP A 252 18.81 -8.90 5.61
C ASP A 252 17.42 -9.52 5.61
N LEU A 253 17.18 -10.51 4.74
CA LEU A 253 15.92 -11.23 4.67
C LEU A 253 15.68 -12.05 5.95
N ALA A 254 16.71 -12.67 6.48
CA ALA A 254 16.63 -13.44 7.73
C ALA A 254 16.24 -12.55 8.90
N LEU A 255 16.90 -11.40 9.08
CA LEU A 255 16.61 -10.45 10.14
C LEU A 255 15.19 -9.88 10.01
N THR A 256 14.80 -9.48 8.81
CA THR A 256 13.45 -8.96 8.55
C THR A 256 12.39 -10.02 8.86
N GLN A 257 12.58 -11.27 8.41
CA GLN A 257 11.64 -12.36 8.65
C GLN A 257 11.49 -12.65 10.14
N VAL A 258 12.58 -12.71 10.92
CA VAL A 258 12.52 -12.91 12.38
C VAL A 258 11.75 -11.79 13.06
N LEU A 259 12.00 -10.54 12.70
CA LEU A 259 11.35 -9.39 13.32
C LEU A 259 9.86 -9.32 12.97
N VAL A 260 9.51 -9.50 11.69
CA VAL A 260 8.11 -9.49 11.23
C VAL A 260 7.35 -10.66 11.87
N GLU A 261 7.93 -11.86 11.89
CA GLU A 261 7.31 -13.02 12.52
C GLU A 261 7.03 -12.77 14.00
N THR A 262 8.04 -12.27 14.73
CA THR A 262 7.91 -11.95 16.16
C THR A 262 6.81 -10.92 16.41
N LEU A 263 6.79 -9.82 15.64
CA LEU A 263 5.76 -8.79 15.77
C LEU A 263 4.36 -9.33 15.44
N THR A 264 4.26 -10.12 14.40
CA THR A 264 3.01 -10.77 13.97
C THR A 264 2.48 -11.69 15.05
N LEU A 265 3.34 -12.54 15.62
CA LEU A 265 2.97 -13.42 16.74
C LEU A 265 2.45 -12.62 17.94
N VAL A 266 3.11 -11.52 18.29
CA VAL A 266 2.68 -10.66 19.40
C VAL A 266 1.33 -10.02 19.09
N PHE A 267 1.13 -9.43 17.92
CA PHE A 267 -0.14 -8.80 17.54
C PHE A 267 -1.28 -9.81 17.50
N PHE A 268 -1.08 -10.98 16.90
CA PHE A 268 -2.09 -12.01 16.86
C PHE A 268 -2.38 -12.59 18.25
N ALA A 269 -1.38 -12.72 19.11
CA ALA A 269 -1.61 -13.15 20.49
C ALA A 269 -2.60 -12.22 21.21
N PHE A 270 -2.45 -10.89 21.04
CA PHE A 270 -3.43 -9.92 21.58
C PHE A 270 -4.83 -10.07 20.97
N ILE A 271 -4.93 -10.26 19.67
CA ILE A 271 -6.22 -10.42 18.99
C ILE A 271 -6.90 -11.73 19.40
N LEU A 272 -6.14 -12.82 19.51
CA LEU A 272 -6.68 -14.16 19.80
C LEU A 272 -7.27 -14.27 21.20
N THR A 273 -6.80 -13.49 22.17
CA THR A 273 -7.38 -13.46 23.52
C THR A 273 -8.82 -12.94 23.54
N LYS A 274 -9.20 -12.13 22.53
CA LYS A 274 -10.54 -11.52 22.40
C LYS A 274 -11.53 -12.35 21.60
N LEU A 275 -11.05 -13.36 20.88
CA LEU A 275 -11.90 -14.15 20.00
C LEU A 275 -12.58 -15.28 20.78
N PRO A 276 -13.87 -15.58 20.50
CA PRO A 276 -14.57 -16.69 21.13
C PRO A 276 -13.85 -18.02 20.84
N PRO A 277 -13.98 -19.05 21.70
CA PRO A 277 -13.31 -20.33 21.51
C PRO A 277 -13.61 -20.94 20.14
N MET A 278 -12.67 -21.75 19.62
CA MET A 278 -12.85 -22.37 18.30
C MET A 278 -14.10 -23.27 18.30
N ARG A 279 -15.06 -22.95 17.46
CA ARG A 279 -16.23 -23.80 17.22
C ARG A 279 -15.84 -25.05 16.44
N SER A 280 -16.68 -26.08 16.53
CA SER A 280 -16.51 -27.44 16.04
C SER A 280 -15.74 -27.59 14.71
N ARG A 281 -15.01 -28.70 14.61
CA ARG A 281 -14.26 -29.11 13.41
C ARG A 281 -15.17 -29.19 12.20
N SER A 282 -14.68 -28.78 11.05
CA SER A 282 -15.32 -28.94 9.74
C SER A 282 -15.63 -30.43 9.48
N SER A 283 -16.71 -30.71 8.74
CA SER A 283 -17.04 -32.08 8.31
C SER A 283 -15.90 -32.66 7.46
N THR A 284 -15.77 -33.99 7.44
CA THR A 284 -14.72 -34.68 6.66
C THR A 284 -14.74 -34.29 5.20
N ARG A 285 -15.92 -34.19 4.57
CA ARG A 285 -16.07 -33.76 3.17
C ARG A 285 -15.47 -32.36 2.92
N ARG A 286 -15.71 -31.44 3.85
CA ARG A 286 -15.12 -30.07 3.76
C ARG A 286 -13.62 -30.07 3.93
N ARG A 287 -13.07 -30.91 4.82
CA ARG A 287 -11.62 -31.02 5.01
C ARG A 287 -10.93 -31.59 3.76
N VAL A 288 -11.53 -32.59 3.13
CA VAL A 288 -11.02 -33.14 1.87
C VAL A 288 -11.02 -32.08 0.78
N PHE A 289 -12.12 -31.32 0.65
CA PHE A 289 -12.18 -30.23 -0.32
C PHE A 289 -11.12 -29.15 -0.09
N ASP A 290 -10.93 -28.70 1.17
CA ASP A 290 -9.88 -27.75 1.50
C ASP A 290 -8.48 -28.32 1.26
N GLY A 291 -8.28 -29.62 1.55
CA GLY A 291 -7.04 -30.31 1.27
C GLY A 291 -6.72 -30.37 -0.22
N LEU A 292 -7.72 -30.59 -1.07
CA LEU A 292 -7.56 -30.56 -2.53
C LEU A 292 -7.17 -29.17 -3.04
N ILE A 293 -7.83 -28.13 -2.53
CA ILE A 293 -7.47 -26.74 -2.87
C ILE A 293 -6.04 -26.44 -2.43
N ALA A 294 -5.69 -26.76 -1.19
CA ALA A 294 -4.34 -26.55 -0.68
C ALA A 294 -3.28 -27.32 -1.49
N GLY A 295 -3.58 -28.56 -1.88
CA GLY A 295 -2.72 -29.37 -2.75
C GLY A 295 -2.57 -28.75 -4.15
N ALA A 296 -3.65 -28.28 -4.75
CA ALA A 296 -3.63 -27.63 -6.06
C ALA A 296 -2.78 -26.33 -6.02
N VAL A 297 -2.94 -25.51 -4.99
CA VAL A 297 -2.14 -24.29 -4.81
C VAL A 297 -0.66 -24.63 -4.56
N GLY A 298 -0.38 -25.59 -3.69
CA GLY A 298 1.00 -26.04 -3.44
C GLY A 298 1.66 -26.56 -4.72
N LEU A 299 0.94 -27.34 -5.52
CA LEU A 299 1.43 -27.81 -6.82
C LEU A 299 1.63 -26.66 -7.80
N ALA A 300 0.71 -25.70 -7.87
CA ALA A 300 0.84 -24.53 -8.74
C ALA A 300 2.08 -23.70 -8.39
N VAL A 301 2.31 -23.43 -7.11
CA VAL A 301 3.52 -22.72 -6.65
C VAL A 301 4.78 -23.51 -7.00
N THR A 302 4.78 -24.82 -6.79
CA THR A 302 5.91 -25.69 -7.15
C THR A 302 6.19 -25.66 -8.65
N VAL A 303 5.15 -25.78 -9.48
CA VAL A 303 5.25 -25.67 -10.94
C VAL A 303 5.80 -24.31 -11.36
N ALA A 304 5.29 -23.21 -10.79
CA ALA A 304 5.77 -21.87 -11.09
C ALA A 304 7.25 -21.69 -10.75
N LEU A 305 7.69 -22.19 -9.59
CA LEU A 305 9.09 -22.13 -9.17
C LEU A 305 10.01 -22.96 -10.07
N LEU A 306 9.58 -24.17 -10.46
CA LEU A 306 10.32 -25.02 -11.37
C LEU A 306 10.40 -24.41 -12.78
N ALA A 307 9.30 -23.86 -13.29
CA ALA A 307 9.26 -23.19 -14.59
C ALA A 307 10.18 -21.95 -14.61
N ALA A 308 10.11 -21.11 -13.58
CA ALA A 308 10.99 -19.95 -13.46
C ALA A 308 12.49 -20.31 -13.41
N ARG A 309 12.82 -21.52 -12.92
CA ARG A 309 14.19 -22.01 -12.88
C ARG A 309 14.65 -22.68 -14.18
N ALA A 310 13.72 -23.11 -15.03
CA ALA A 310 14.01 -23.75 -16.30
C ALA A 310 14.43 -22.76 -17.39
N GLU A 311 14.03 -21.52 -17.28
CA GLU A 311 14.44 -20.47 -18.22
C GLU A 311 15.95 -20.26 -18.12
N PRO A 312 16.69 -20.27 -19.27
CA PRO A 312 18.10 -19.92 -19.28
C PRO A 312 18.24 -18.49 -18.75
N ALA A 313 19.07 -18.34 -17.72
CA ALA A 313 19.36 -17.02 -17.17
C ALA A 313 20.07 -16.19 -18.25
N GLY A 314 19.30 -15.39 -18.99
CA GLY A 314 19.84 -14.25 -19.73
C GLY A 314 20.55 -13.30 -18.76
N ALA A 315 21.15 -12.22 -19.24
CA ALA A 315 21.75 -11.20 -18.39
C ALA A 315 20.72 -10.75 -17.33
N ARG A 316 20.95 -11.13 -16.08
CA ARG A 316 20.04 -10.80 -15.00
C ARG A 316 20.25 -9.36 -14.61
N VAL A 317 19.17 -8.60 -14.52
CA VAL A 317 19.21 -7.21 -14.00
C VAL A 317 19.86 -7.17 -12.60
N SER A 318 19.65 -8.20 -11.77
CA SER A 318 20.30 -8.35 -10.46
C SER A 318 21.82 -8.34 -10.52
N ASP A 319 22.42 -8.91 -11.56
CA ASP A 319 23.89 -8.98 -11.71
C ASP A 319 24.46 -7.59 -11.99
N THR A 320 23.77 -6.79 -12.83
CA THR A 320 24.11 -5.39 -13.09
C THR A 320 23.92 -4.54 -11.81
N MET A 321 22.81 -4.70 -11.09
CA MET A 321 22.59 -3.99 -9.84
C MET A 321 23.62 -4.34 -8.78
N ALA A 322 24.06 -5.60 -8.69
CA ALA A 322 25.09 -6.02 -7.76
C ALA A 322 26.46 -5.41 -8.13
N ALA A 323 26.81 -5.40 -9.41
CA ALA A 323 28.06 -4.80 -9.90
C ALA A 323 28.11 -3.28 -9.65
N GLU A 324 26.99 -2.58 -9.90
CA GLU A 324 26.89 -1.12 -9.76
C GLU A 324 26.65 -0.64 -8.32
N SER A 325 26.28 -1.54 -7.40
CA SER A 325 25.91 -1.20 -6.02
C SER A 325 26.97 -0.35 -5.32
N TYR A 326 28.25 -0.73 -5.41
CA TYR A 326 29.33 0.05 -4.79
C TYR A 326 29.83 1.19 -5.68
N ILE A 327 29.85 1.01 -6.98
CA ILE A 327 30.40 1.98 -7.94
C ILE A 327 29.47 3.19 -8.05
N ALA A 328 28.22 2.96 -8.38
CA ALA A 328 27.22 4.02 -8.59
C ALA A 328 26.59 4.49 -7.28
N ALA A 329 26.13 3.57 -6.44
CA ALA A 329 25.34 3.89 -5.24
C ALA A 329 26.16 3.86 -3.93
N LYS A 330 27.47 3.68 -3.97
CA LYS A 330 28.41 3.77 -2.83
C LYS A 330 28.10 2.82 -1.66
N GLY A 331 27.26 1.79 -1.84
CA GLY A 331 26.84 0.87 -0.81
C GLY A 331 27.38 -0.56 -1.03
N LYS A 332 27.81 -1.22 0.04
CA LYS A 332 28.26 -2.61 0.02
C LYS A 332 27.12 -3.60 0.22
N ASN A 333 26.04 -3.16 0.88
CA ASN A 333 24.85 -3.96 1.03
C ASN A 333 23.96 -3.83 -0.21
N VAL A 334 24.10 -4.76 -1.14
CA VAL A 334 23.38 -4.78 -2.42
C VAL A 334 21.85 -4.75 -2.21
N VAL A 335 21.34 -5.47 -1.21
CA VAL A 335 19.90 -5.54 -0.92
C VAL A 335 19.37 -4.16 -0.53
N ASN A 336 20.02 -3.49 0.42
CA ASN A 336 19.61 -2.16 0.83
C ASN A 336 19.74 -1.15 -0.31
N VAL A 337 20.85 -1.18 -1.08
CA VAL A 337 21.05 -0.29 -2.24
C VAL A 337 19.93 -0.44 -3.26
N ILE A 338 19.51 -1.66 -3.56
CA ILE A 338 18.37 -1.88 -4.47
C ILE A 338 17.10 -1.21 -3.91
N LEU A 339 16.83 -1.37 -2.63
CA LEU A 339 15.62 -0.89 -1.98
C LEU A 339 15.56 0.64 -1.81
N VAL A 340 16.71 1.30 -1.62
CA VAL A 340 16.75 2.73 -1.26
C VAL A 340 17.30 3.65 -2.37
N ASP A 341 17.84 3.07 -3.45
CA ASP A 341 18.42 3.81 -4.57
C ASP A 341 17.87 3.29 -5.91
N PHE A 342 18.34 2.12 -6.40
CA PHE A 342 17.99 1.62 -7.73
C PHE A 342 16.49 1.39 -7.95
N ARG A 343 15.77 0.95 -6.91
CA ARG A 343 14.33 0.68 -6.91
C ARG A 343 13.61 1.36 -5.73
N ALA A 344 14.07 2.52 -5.33
CA ALA A 344 13.53 3.25 -4.19
C ALA A 344 12.01 3.57 -4.33
N LEU A 345 11.51 3.67 -5.56
CA LEU A 345 10.08 3.84 -5.83
C LEU A 345 9.23 2.66 -5.32
N ASP A 346 9.73 1.43 -5.43
CA ASP A 346 9.03 0.25 -4.90
C ASP A 346 8.89 0.35 -3.39
N THR A 347 9.98 0.69 -2.69
CA THR A 347 9.97 0.85 -1.23
C THR A 347 9.12 2.04 -0.79
N LEU A 348 9.08 3.13 -1.55
CA LEU A 348 8.13 4.23 -1.31
C LEU A 348 6.67 3.73 -1.41
N GLY A 349 6.38 2.89 -2.39
CA GLY A 349 5.09 2.21 -2.54
C GLY A 349 4.77 1.33 -1.33
N GLU A 350 5.73 0.52 -0.88
CA GLU A 350 5.58 -0.38 0.27
C GLU A 350 5.25 0.37 1.57
N ILE A 351 6.01 1.42 1.90
CA ILE A 351 5.73 2.22 3.12
C ILE A 351 4.42 3.00 3.00
N THR A 352 4.01 3.38 1.79
CA THR A 352 2.70 4.01 1.55
C THR A 352 1.57 3.01 1.79
N VAL A 353 1.69 1.76 1.30
CA VAL A 353 0.71 0.70 1.57
C VAL A 353 0.63 0.39 3.06
N LEU A 354 1.75 0.33 3.78
CA LEU A 354 1.75 0.17 5.23
C LEU A 354 0.99 1.30 5.94
N ALA A 355 1.19 2.54 5.53
CA ALA A 355 0.48 3.69 6.06
C ALA A 355 -1.04 3.60 5.79
N ILE A 356 -1.45 3.23 4.57
CA ILE A 356 -2.86 3.02 4.20
C ILE A 356 -3.48 1.89 5.02
N ALA A 357 -2.75 0.78 5.22
CA ALA A 357 -3.22 -0.34 6.04
C ALA A 357 -3.47 0.10 7.49
N ALA A 358 -2.56 0.90 8.08
CA ALA A 358 -2.74 1.44 9.42
C ALA A 358 -3.97 2.36 9.53
N ILE A 359 -4.21 3.21 8.52
CA ILE A 359 -5.41 4.06 8.42
C ILE A 359 -6.67 3.18 8.31
N GLY A 360 -6.63 2.13 7.50
CA GLY A 360 -7.72 1.18 7.34
C GLY A 360 -8.09 0.48 8.65
N VAL A 361 -7.09 0.00 9.39
CA VAL A 361 -7.28 -0.60 10.73
C VAL A 361 -7.88 0.43 11.69
N ALA A 362 -7.36 1.66 11.70
CA ALA A 362 -7.89 2.73 12.51
C ALA A 362 -9.37 3.02 12.19
N ALA A 363 -9.72 3.15 10.90
CA ALA A 363 -11.09 3.40 10.46
C ALA A 363 -12.06 2.29 10.91
N LEU A 364 -11.66 1.03 10.80
CA LEU A 364 -12.47 -0.12 11.22
C LEU A 364 -12.70 -0.12 12.74
N LEU A 365 -11.69 0.23 13.52
CA LEU A 365 -11.79 0.24 14.99
C LEU A 365 -12.52 1.47 15.53
N TYR A 366 -12.44 2.62 14.84
CA TYR A 366 -13.17 3.83 15.23
C TYR A 366 -14.69 3.77 14.96
N GLN A 367 -15.14 2.97 14.01
CA GLN A 367 -16.58 2.81 13.72
C GLN A 367 -17.33 2.04 14.82
N GLY A 368 -16.64 1.43 15.77
CA GLY A 368 -17.21 0.66 16.88
C GLY A 368 -17.79 1.47 18.05
N GLY A 369 -18.00 2.78 17.90
CA GLY A 369 -18.61 3.63 18.93
C GLY A 369 -17.62 4.12 19.99
N GLY A 370 -17.70 5.40 20.33
CA GLY A 370 -16.84 6.05 21.33
C GLY A 370 -16.94 5.37 22.71
N ALA A 371 -16.03 4.46 22.97
CA ALA A 371 -15.95 3.78 24.23
C ALA A 371 -15.33 4.70 25.29
N ARG A 372 -16.09 4.99 26.33
CA ARG A 372 -15.59 5.60 27.55
C ARG A 372 -14.49 4.73 28.16
N ALA A 373 -13.43 5.38 28.61
CA ALA A 373 -12.35 4.72 29.36
C ALA A 373 -12.92 3.92 30.54
N SER A 374 -12.75 2.61 30.53
CA SER A 374 -13.13 1.73 31.63
C SER A 374 -11.89 1.40 32.47
N GLU A 375 -12.07 1.38 33.79
CA GLU A 375 -11.04 1.07 34.76
C GLU A 375 -10.49 -0.35 34.59
N ARG A 376 -9.18 -0.50 34.70
CA ARG A 376 -8.47 -1.78 34.58
C ARG A 376 -8.81 -2.69 35.73
N GLY A 377 -9.11 -3.96 35.44
CA GLY A 377 -8.98 -5.02 36.45
C GLY A 377 -7.51 -5.22 36.87
N PRO A 378 -7.24 -5.66 38.10
CA PRO A 378 -5.88 -5.78 38.60
C PRO A 378 -5.09 -6.84 37.82
N VAL A 379 -4.10 -6.39 37.04
CA VAL A 379 -3.06 -7.26 36.47
C VAL A 379 -2.21 -7.77 37.63
N SER A 380 -1.93 -9.07 37.66
CA SER A 380 -1.11 -9.69 38.69
C SER A 380 0.16 -8.88 38.97
N ALA A 381 0.30 -8.37 40.20
CA ALA A 381 1.39 -7.47 40.58
C ALA A 381 2.79 -8.10 40.38
N THR A 382 2.90 -9.42 40.48
CA THR A 382 4.17 -10.16 40.34
C THR A 382 4.65 -10.20 38.88
N ALA A 383 3.74 -10.46 37.91
CA ALA A 383 4.07 -10.44 36.49
C ALA A 383 4.51 -9.04 36.05
N THR A 384 3.91 -7.99 36.60
CA THR A 384 4.23 -6.60 36.30
C THR A 384 5.62 -6.19 36.82
N ALA A 385 6.10 -6.71 37.94
CA ALA A 385 7.41 -6.37 38.52
C ALA A 385 8.57 -6.91 37.66
N ILE A 386 8.50 -8.20 37.26
CA ILE A 386 9.49 -8.84 36.39
C ILE A 386 9.52 -8.12 35.02
N TYR A 387 8.35 -7.85 34.49
CA TYR A 387 8.22 -7.16 33.19
C TYR A 387 8.81 -5.74 33.23
N ARG A 388 8.53 -4.96 34.28
CA ARG A 388 9.10 -3.61 34.46
C ARG A 388 10.61 -3.65 34.61
N ALA A 389 11.15 -4.59 35.35
CA ALA A 389 12.61 -4.73 35.49
C ALA A 389 13.27 -5.06 34.15
N SER A 390 12.71 -6.01 33.39
CA SER A 390 13.23 -6.41 32.09
C SER A 390 13.14 -5.27 31.05
N THR A 391 12.00 -4.55 31.00
CA THR A 391 11.79 -3.48 30.01
C THR A 391 12.67 -2.26 30.29
N ARG A 392 13.06 -2.02 31.55
CA ARG A 392 13.91 -0.88 31.92
C ARG A 392 15.27 -0.93 31.24
N TRP A 393 15.84 -2.12 31.07
CA TRP A 393 17.16 -2.31 30.46
C TRP A 393 17.08 -2.72 28.99
N LEU A 394 16.16 -3.60 28.66
CA LEU A 394 16.07 -4.16 27.30
C LEU A 394 15.53 -3.15 26.28
N ALA A 395 14.56 -2.32 26.63
CA ALA A 395 14.00 -1.37 25.68
C ALA A 395 15.03 -0.29 25.24
N PRO A 396 15.81 0.35 26.12
CA PRO A 396 16.88 1.26 25.69
C PRO A 396 17.93 0.57 24.81
N LEU A 397 18.30 -0.67 25.15
CA LEU A 397 19.25 -1.46 24.36
C LEU A 397 18.71 -1.71 22.94
N LEU A 398 17.43 -2.09 22.82
CA LEU A 398 16.78 -2.29 21.52
C LEU A 398 16.68 -0.98 20.72
N TYR A 399 16.39 0.16 21.35
CA TYR A 399 16.41 1.44 20.66
C TYR A 399 17.82 1.80 20.17
N PHE A 400 18.85 1.57 20.98
CA PHE A 400 20.22 1.75 20.57
C PHE A 400 20.58 0.84 19.40
N LEU A 401 20.23 -0.43 19.47
CA LEU A 401 20.45 -1.39 18.40
C LEU A 401 19.69 -1.00 17.13
N SER A 402 18.46 -0.48 17.24
CA SER A 402 17.68 -0.04 16.09
C SER A 402 18.36 1.10 15.33
N ILE A 403 18.95 2.06 16.05
CA ILE A 403 19.71 3.17 15.45
C ILE A 403 20.99 2.63 14.80
N LEU A 404 21.71 1.71 15.44
CA LEU A 404 22.88 1.09 14.83
C LEU A 404 22.53 0.34 13.53
N LEU A 405 21.41 -0.39 13.51
CA LEU A 405 20.94 -1.10 12.32
C LEU A 405 20.56 -0.13 11.20
N LEU A 406 19.95 1.01 11.53
CA LEU A 406 19.67 2.07 10.57
C LEU A 406 20.96 2.63 9.95
N LEU A 407 21.92 3.00 10.81
CA LEU A 407 23.17 3.66 10.39
C LEU A 407 24.06 2.77 9.52
N ARG A 408 24.09 1.46 9.80
CA ARG A 408 24.94 0.51 9.06
C ARG A 408 24.31 -0.05 7.79
N GLY A 409 22.99 0.13 7.57
CA GLY A 409 22.20 -0.56 6.55
C GLY A 409 22.73 -0.46 5.13
N HIS A 410 23.39 0.65 4.80
CA HIS A 410 23.97 0.88 3.47
C HIS A 410 25.20 0.00 3.15
N ASN A 411 25.93 -0.44 4.18
CA ASN A 411 27.15 -1.22 4.01
C ASN A 411 27.08 -2.63 4.59
N GLU A 412 26.20 -2.86 5.56
CA GLU A 412 26.01 -4.12 6.27
C GLU A 412 24.52 -4.43 6.42
N PRO A 413 24.16 -5.67 6.80
CA PRO A 413 22.75 -6.02 7.05
C PRO A 413 22.08 -5.08 8.03
N GLY A 414 20.95 -4.47 7.63
CA GLY A 414 20.25 -3.44 8.41
C GLY A 414 19.31 -2.59 7.56
N GLY A 415 19.36 -1.26 7.80
CA GLY A 415 18.57 -0.25 7.10
C GLY A 415 17.31 0.20 7.84
N GLY A 416 16.54 1.08 7.20
CA GLY A 416 15.39 1.73 7.80
C GLY A 416 14.28 0.76 8.20
N PHE A 417 14.02 -0.25 7.38
CA PHE A 417 12.97 -1.23 7.64
C PHE A 417 13.29 -2.09 8.87
N ILE A 418 14.47 -2.69 8.92
CA ILE A 418 14.92 -3.53 10.03
C ILE A 418 15.07 -2.69 11.31
N GLY A 419 15.71 -1.53 11.20
CA GLY A 419 15.82 -0.58 12.32
C GLY A 419 14.46 -0.17 12.87
N GLY A 420 13.51 0.18 12.00
CA GLY A 420 12.14 0.55 12.36
C GLY A 420 11.37 -0.56 13.09
N LEU A 421 11.51 -1.82 12.65
CA LEU A 421 10.91 -2.98 13.31
C LEU A 421 11.50 -3.24 14.70
N VAL A 422 12.82 -3.09 14.87
CA VAL A 422 13.48 -3.23 16.19
C VAL A 422 13.03 -2.12 17.13
N ALA A 423 12.93 -0.88 16.65
CA ALA A 423 12.39 0.23 17.44
C ALA A 423 10.92 -0.01 17.83
N ALA A 424 10.11 -0.54 16.91
CA ALA A 424 8.74 -0.94 17.19
C ALA A 424 8.67 -2.02 18.28
N SER A 425 9.53 -3.03 18.21
CA SER A 425 9.64 -4.09 19.23
C SER A 425 10.00 -3.50 20.61
N ALA A 426 10.92 -2.53 20.63
CA ALA A 426 11.28 -1.81 21.86
C ALA A 426 10.09 -1.01 22.43
N ALA A 427 9.32 -0.33 21.57
CA ALA A 427 8.14 0.42 21.97
C ALA A 427 7.05 -0.49 22.52
N ILE A 428 6.79 -1.64 21.86
CA ILE A 428 5.83 -2.65 22.30
C ILE A 428 6.23 -3.19 23.68
N LEU A 429 7.49 -3.60 23.83
CA LEU A 429 8.01 -4.10 25.10
C LEU A 429 7.84 -3.07 26.22
N ARG A 430 8.16 -1.79 25.95
CA ARG A 430 8.00 -0.71 26.92
C ARG A 430 6.54 -0.47 27.28
N GLN A 431 5.64 -0.55 26.33
CA GLN A 431 4.21 -0.31 26.55
C GLN A 431 3.57 -1.45 27.36
N LEU A 432 3.96 -2.69 27.10
CA LEU A 432 3.54 -3.84 27.89
C LEU A 432 4.05 -3.79 29.35
N GLY A 433 5.22 -3.17 29.58
CA GLY A 433 5.77 -2.99 30.91
C GLY A 433 5.16 -1.84 31.73
N ARG A 434 4.36 -0.97 31.11
CA ARG A 434 3.70 0.16 31.79
C ARG A 434 2.33 -0.24 32.30
N ALA A 435 2.07 0.03 33.57
CA ALA A 435 0.74 -0.16 34.19
C ALA A 435 -0.28 0.91 33.72
N ASP A 436 0.20 2.10 33.28
CA ASP A 436 -0.62 3.19 32.80
C ASP A 436 -0.40 3.46 31.31
N ILE A 437 -1.45 3.34 30.52
CA ILE A 437 -1.53 3.89 29.19
C ILE A 437 -2.01 5.34 29.40
N GLY A 438 -1.05 6.24 29.65
CA GLY A 438 -1.38 7.66 29.84
C GLY A 438 -2.03 8.25 28.59
N ASP A 439 -3.02 9.11 28.79
CA ASP A 439 -3.76 9.84 27.75
C ASP A 439 -2.89 10.80 26.90
N GLY A 440 -1.60 10.89 27.20
CA GLY A 440 -0.64 11.77 26.56
C GLY A 440 0.10 11.20 25.34
N ALA A 441 -0.35 10.10 24.75
CA ALA A 441 0.29 9.58 23.55
C ALA A 441 0.08 10.55 22.38
N LYS A 442 1.16 11.24 21.97
CA LYS A 442 1.21 12.02 20.73
C LYS A 442 0.64 11.18 19.60
N SER A 443 -0.19 11.80 18.76
CA SER A 443 -0.85 11.12 17.64
C SER A 443 0.13 10.22 16.89
N PRO A 444 -0.13 8.90 16.77
CA PRO A 444 0.76 7.98 16.06
C PRO A 444 0.81 8.25 14.55
N VAL A 445 -0.08 9.07 14.04
CA VAL A 445 -0.09 9.55 12.65
C VAL A 445 1.14 10.41 12.34
N LEU A 446 1.65 11.16 13.33
CA LEU A 446 2.77 12.07 13.11
C LEU A 446 4.05 11.37 12.60
N PRO A 447 4.57 10.30 13.23
CA PRO A 447 5.76 9.64 12.70
C PRO A 447 5.54 9.02 11.31
N VAL A 448 4.33 8.56 11.00
CA VAL A 448 3.99 8.01 9.67
C VAL A 448 4.01 9.11 8.62
N SER A 449 3.33 10.23 8.84
CA SER A 449 3.29 11.34 7.88
C SER A 449 4.65 12.02 7.72
N VAL A 450 5.38 12.22 8.81
CA VAL A 450 6.74 12.78 8.75
C VAL A 450 7.67 11.82 8.00
N GLY A 451 7.60 10.53 8.28
CA GLY A 451 8.41 9.52 7.59
C GLY A 451 8.16 9.47 6.08
N LEU A 452 6.89 9.46 5.65
CA LEU A 452 6.53 9.54 4.24
C LEU A 452 7.03 10.84 3.59
N SER A 453 6.90 11.97 4.30
CA SER A 453 7.39 13.26 3.80
C SER A 453 8.90 13.28 3.63
N ILE A 454 9.65 12.70 4.57
CA ILE A 454 11.12 12.59 4.50
C ILE A 454 11.51 11.68 3.32
N ALA A 455 10.89 10.52 3.20
CA ALA A 455 11.15 9.59 2.09
C ALA A 455 10.89 10.23 0.73
N LEU A 456 9.77 10.95 0.59
CA LEU A 456 9.47 11.70 -0.63
C LEU A 456 10.45 12.85 -0.87
N ALA A 457 10.79 13.60 0.19
CA ALA A 457 11.72 14.73 0.10
C ALA A 457 13.12 14.30 -0.33
N SER A 458 13.55 13.08 0.01
CA SER A 458 14.86 12.54 -0.39
C SER A 458 15.03 12.39 -1.91
N ALA A 459 13.93 12.38 -2.68
CA ALA A 459 13.95 12.30 -4.14
C ALA A 459 14.28 13.63 -4.83
N PHE A 460 13.98 14.77 -4.18
CA PHE A 460 14.13 16.09 -4.82
C PHE A 460 15.57 16.47 -5.19
N PRO A 461 16.62 16.17 -4.38
CA PRO A 461 17.99 16.49 -4.75
C PRO A 461 18.42 15.93 -6.11
N ALA A 462 18.01 14.69 -6.44
CA ALA A 462 18.30 14.10 -7.74
C ALA A 462 17.68 14.92 -8.90
N TRP A 463 16.46 15.38 -8.71
CA TRP A 463 15.78 16.22 -9.70
C TRP A 463 16.51 17.55 -9.96
N PHE A 464 16.94 18.23 -8.88
CA PHE A 464 17.67 19.51 -9.00
C PHE A 464 19.06 19.35 -9.63
N THR A 465 19.67 18.17 -9.51
CA THR A 465 20.98 17.88 -10.11
C THR A 465 20.88 17.30 -11.54
N GLY A 466 19.66 17.19 -12.10
CA GLY A 466 19.43 16.63 -13.42
C GLY A 466 19.61 15.11 -13.53
N GLN A 467 19.62 14.44 -12.40
CA GLN A 467 19.69 12.98 -12.31
C GLN A 467 18.28 12.36 -12.40
N PRO A 468 18.14 11.08 -12.76
CA PRO A 468 16.88 10.36 -12.66
C PRO A 468 16.23 10.50 -11.29
N TRP A 469 14.91 10.55 -11.28
CA TRP A 469 14.16 10.74 -10.05
C TRP A 469 14.42 9.61 -9.04
N MET A 470 14.68 9.97 -7.78
CA MET A 470 15.08 9.07 -6.68
C MET A 470 16.48 8.45 -6.80
N GLN A 471 17.28 8.80 -7.78
CA GLN A 471 18.68 8.38 -7.80
C GLN A 471 19.42 8.97 -6.60
N GLY A 472 20.28 8.17 -5.97
CA GLY A 472 21.08 8.59 -4.83
C GLY A 472 22.05 9.72 -5.18
N VAL A 473 21.91 10.86 -4.49
CA VAL A 473 22.86 11.97 -4.55
C VAL A 473 23.76 11.91 -3.33
N TRP A 474 25.08 11.91 -3.56
CA TRP A 474 26.07 11.70 -2.52
C TRP A 474 26.86 12.98 -2.26
N LEU A 475 26.93 13.37 -0.98
CA LEU A 475 27.77 14.45 -0.48
C LEU A 475 28.91 13.82 0.31
N SER A 476 30.15 14.02 -0.16
CA SER A 476 31.35 13.66 0.60
C SER A 476 31.77 14.87 1.43
N TRP A 477 31.74 14.72 2.74
CA TRP A 477 32.22 15.73 3.67
C TRP A 477 33.38 15.16 4.46
N GLU A 478 34.49 15.89 4.45
CA GLU A 478 35.64 15.60 5.29
C GLU A 478 35.48 16.40 6.59
N PRO A 479 35.07 15.78 7.70
CA PRO A 479 34.92 16.49 8.95
C PRO A 479 36.29 16.90 9.47
N TRP A 480 36.33 18.08 10.10
CA TRP A 480 37.52 18.65 10.73
C TRP A 480 38.15 17.73 11.80
N LEU A 481 37.44 16.76 12.33
CA LEU A 481 37.94 15.80 13.31
C LEU A 481 38.58 14.59 12.61
N PRO A 482 39.89 14.38 12.71
CA PRO A 482 40.62 13.31 12.03
C PRO A 482 40.20 11.87 12.46
N ILE A 483 39.50 11.76 13.58
CA ILE A 483 39.01 10.50 14.14
C ILE A 483 37.78 9.94 13.38
N VAL A 484 37.04 10.81 12.69
CA VAL A 484 35.75 10.44 12.08
C VAL A 484 35.87 9.98 10.62
N GLY A 485 37.03 10.25 9.98
CA GLY A 485 37.23 9.92 8.56
C GLY A 485 36.29 10.68 7.61
N THR A 486 36.29 10.33 6.34
CA THR A 486 35.36 10.91 5.36
C THR A 486 33.92 10.41 5.60
N LEU A 487 33.03 11.31 5.97
CA LEU A 487 31.60 11.02 6.12
C LEU A 487 30.92 11.14 4.76
N LYS A 488 30.43 10.03 4.22
CA LYS A 488 29.63 10.01 2.98
C LYS A 488 28.15 9.99 3.36
N LEU A 489 27.47 11.10 3.20
CA LEU A 489 26.04 11.23 3.41
C LEU A 489 25.36 11.28 2.04
N GLY A 490 24.37 10.43 1.86
CA GLY A 490 23.59 10.36 0.62
C GLY A 490 22.10 10.49 0.88
N THR A 491 21.36 10.91 -0.14
CA THR A 491 19.89 10.92 -0.10
C THR A 491 19.29 9.53 0.19
N PRO A 492 19.90 8.39 -0.19
CA PRO A 492 19.43 7.06 0.22
C PRO A 492 19.36 6.87 1.74
N PHE A 493 20.28 7.48 2.50
CA PHE A 493 20.21 7.45 3.96
C PHE A 493 19.04 8.27 4.51
N LEU A 494 18.77 9.42 3.90
CA LEU A 494 17.59 10.23 4.27
C LEU A 494 16.29 9.47 3.97
N PHE A 495 16.25 8.77 2.84
CA PHE A 495 15.15 7.87 2.49
C PHE A 495 14.95 6.77 3.54
N ASP A 496 16.03 6.12 3.96
CA ASP A 496 16.02 5.09 5.00
C ASP A 496 15.50 5.59 6.36
N ILE A 497 15.81 6.83 6.73
CA ILE A 497 15.22 7.50 7.91
C ILE A 497 13.69 7.63 7.75
N GLY A 498 13.22 7.98 6.57
CA GLY A 498 11.80 8.03 6.25
C GLY A 498 11.12 6.67 6.41
N VAL A 499 11.72 5.63 5.85
CA VAL A 499 11.26 4.23 5.99
C VAL A 499 11.21 3.81 7.46
N TYR A 500 12.28 4.07 8.22
CA TYR A 500 12.34 3.79 9.65
C TYR A 500 11.18 4.43 10.42
N ALA A 501 10.92 5.70 10.17
CA ALA A 501 9.86 6.44 10.85
C ALA A 501 8.46 5.90 10.52
N VAL A 502 8.20 5.52 9.25
CA VAL A 502 6.93 4.92 8.85
C VAL A 502 6.74 3.55 9.49
N VAL A 503 7.71 2.65 9.37
CA VAL A 503 7.63 1.28 9.92
C VAL A 503 7.43 1.31 11.44
N PHE A 504 8.22 2.10 12.15
CA PHE A 504 8.06 2.34 13.58
C PHE A 504 6.68 2.91 13.91
N GLY A 505 6.25 3.94 13.19
CA GLY A 505 4.98 4.63 13.41
C GLY A 505 3.77 3.72 13.19
N VAL A 506 3.76 2.97 12.11
CA VAL A 506 2.68 2.02 11.77
C VAL A 506 2.57 0.91 12.82
N ALA A 507 3.66 0.25 13.15
CA ALA A 507 3.65 -0.84 14.12
C ALA A 507 3.18 -0.35 15.50
N ARG A 508 3.64 0.83 15.93
CA ARG A 508 3.18 1.45 17.16
C ARG A 508 1.70 1.85 17.10
N TRP A 509 1.24 2.39 15.98
CA TRP A 509 -0.15 2.78 15.80
C TRP A 509 -1.11 1.59 15.92
N ILE A 510 -0.78 0.50 15.24
CA ILE A 510 -1.57 -0.74 15.34
C ILE A 510 -1.64 -1.23 16.78
N LEU A 511 -0.51 -1.22 17.51
CA LEU A 511 -0.49 -1.60 18.92
C LEU A 511 -1.39 -0.68 19.78
N ASP A 512 -1.26 0.63 19.63
CA ASP A 512 -2.05 1.61 20.38
C ASP A 512 -3.56 1.41 20.12
N LEU A 513 -3.96 1.10 18.89
CA LEU A 513 -5.34 0.81 18.53
C LEU A 513 -5.84 -0.50 19.16
N LEU A 514 -5.02 -1.56 19.15
CA LEU A 514 -5.36 -2.84 19.76
C LEU A 514 -5.53 -2.72 21.29
N LEU A 515 -4.67 -1.94 21.93
CA LEU A 515 -4.74 -1.73 23.38
C LEU A 515 -5.90 -0.82 23.81
N ARG A 516 -6.22 0.22 23.03
CA ARG A 516 -7.38 1.10 23.32
C ARG A 516 -8.70 0.36 23.21
N ASN A 517 -8.84 -0.55 22.28
CA ASN A 517 -10.06 -1.33 22.08
C ASN A 517 -10.32 -2.34 23.23
N GLU A 518 -9.32 -2.61 24.09
CA GLU A 518 -9.52 -3.40 25.32
C GLU A 518 -10.42 -2.71 26.35
N HIS A 519 -10.47 -1.38 26.32
CA HIS A 519 -11.18 -0.59 27.31
C HIS A 519 -12.66 -0.37 26.95
N GLY A 520 -13.03 -0.54 25.65
CA GLY A 520 -14.40 -0.35 25.17
C GLY A 520 -15.35 -1.54 25.37
N THR A 521 -14.83 -2.74 25.26
CA THR A 521 -15.67 -3.96 25.36
C THR A 521 -16.01 -4.36 26.79
N ALA A 522 -15.23 -3.94 27.76
CA ALA A 522 -15.52 -4.21 29.19
C ALA A 522 -16.66 -3.36 29.76
N ALA A 523 -16.96 -2.21 29.15
CA ALA A 523 -18.03 -1.31 29.59
C ALA A 523 -19.43 -1.78 29.15
N VAL A 524 -19.53 -2.44 27.99
CA VAL A 524 -20.81 -2.93 27.45
C VAL A 524 -21.30 -4.22 28.14
N ALA A 525 -20.39 -4.97 28.78
CA ALA A 525 -20.74 -6.22 29.47
C ALA A 525 -21.24 -6.01 30.93
N ARG A 526 -21.32 -4.76 31.40
CA ARG A 526 -21.69 -4.44 32.81
C ARG A 526 -22.98 -3.62 32.96
N ASP A 527 -23.78 -3.51 31.93
CA ASP A 527 -25.12 -2.91 32.06
C ASP A 527 -26.15 -4.06 31.97
N PRO A 528 -26.55 -4.66 33.11
CA PRO A 528 -27.70 -5.53 33.17
C PRO A 528 -28.88 -4.65 33.63
N ASP A 529 -29.67 -4.11 32.68
CA ASP A 529 -31.07 -3.77 32.91
C ASP A 529 -31.82 -3.76 31.58
#